data_5824088f0fb70e5b01ecfbc6545a56c5
#
_entry.id   5824088f0fb70e5b01ecfbc6545a56c5
#
_cell.length_a   1.000
_cell.length_b   1.000
_cell.length_c   1.000
_cell.angle_alpha   90.00
_cell.angle_beta   90.00
_cell.angle_gamma   90.00
#
_symmetry.space_group_name_H-M   'P 1'
#
loop_
_entity.id
_entity.type
_entity.pdbx_description
1 polymer ?
#
loop_
_entity_poly.entity_id
_entity_poly.type
_entity_poly.pdbx_seq_one_letter_code
_entity_poly.pdbx_strand_id
1 'polypeptide(L)'
;MTDDSIAPSTPAPPPPPARPSPWSAAGSAAADTGYWDAAAPEFDEEPDHGLRDPAVRAAWSARLADWLPGEPSDVLDLGCGTGSLALLAAGQGHRVTGVDSSLRMAELARAKLAGTGAGVLTGDAAAPPVGTRRYDVVLARHVLWLMPDPAAVLRHWAGLLRPGGRLVLIEGVWGTASPAGLPVSELEAAVAPLADRTRLERLSGDPALWGRPVDDERYALVARLAPARRHTEVVDVHLVLRRGDEVLLARRSGTGYGDGLLGVPSGHAEDGEDVREAVIREAREEAGLDLAPEDLRAALVMQHRGPGGEPRIGWFFEAVYGAGGEPVNREPEKCSEFRWCPLARLPDDMVAYCRAGLEAYRAGDRFVLHWQLPDDPVAHDPAGPVRAVSLPVTDRGSG
;
A
#
# COMPACT_ATOMS: atom_id res chain seq x y z
N MET A 1 13.67 39.26 76.23
CA MET A 1 12.27 39.39 75.81
C MET A 1 12.31 40.12 74.46
N THR A 2 12.39 39.35 73.39
CA THR A 2 12.34 39.88 72.02
C THR A 2 11.09 39.26 71.39
N ASP A 3 10.13 40.13 71.15
CA ASP A 3 8.83 39.83 70.56
C ASP A 3 9.01 39.80 69.05
N ASP A 4 9.00 38.57 68.43
CA ASP A 4 9.06 38.35 66.99
C ASP A 4 7.61 38.18 66.47
N SER A 5 6.98 39.34 66.19
CA SER A 5 5.68 39.37 65.53
C SER A 5 5.81 39.11 64.05
N ILE A 6 5.53 37.84 63.65
CA ILE A 6 5.41 37.39 62.24
C ILE A 6 4.10 37.97 61.68
N ALA A 7 4.21 38.90 60.72
CA ALA A 7 3.06 39.41 59.96
C ALA A 7 2.47 38.30 59.07
N PRO A 8 1.14 38.15 58.94
CA PRO A 8 0.51 37.17 58.08
C PRO A 8 0.77 37.52 56.59
N SER A 9 1.36 36.56 55.86
CA SER A 9 1.53 36.66 54.43
C SER A 9 0.17 36.66 53.69
N THR A 10 -0.08 37.71 52.94
CA THR A 10 -1.26 37.80 52.06
C THR A 10 -1.24 36.68 51.03
N PRO A 11 -2.30 35.88 50.86
CA PRO A 11 -2.33 34.84 49.82
C PRO A 11 -2.24 35.51 48.46
N ALA A 12 -1.46 34.88 47.55
CA ALA A 12 -1.34 35.29 46.15
C ALA A 12 -2.74 35.32 45.50
N PRO A 13 -3.01 36.27 44.61
CA PRO A 13 -4.28 36.31 43.89
C PRO A 13 -4.45 35.01 43.07
N PRO A 14 -5.69 34.49 42.95
CA PRO A 14 -5.95 33.31 42.14
C PRO A 14 -5.53 33.62 40.69
N PRO A 15 -5.01 32.61 39.98
CA PRO A 15 -4.66 32.77 38.57
C PRO A 15 -5.91 33.22 37.79
N PRO A 16 -5.76 34.07 36.76
CA PRO A 16 -6.87 34.45 35.90
C PRO A 16 -7.57 33.21 35.32
N PRO A 17 -8.92 33.26 35.17
CA PRO A 17 -9.63 32.14 34.57
C PRO A 17 -9.02 31.84 33.20
N ALA A 18 -8.77 30.55 32.94
CA ALA A 18 -8.27 30.07 31.65
C ALA A 18 -9.20 30.59 30.55
N ARG A 19 -8.65 31.24 29.52
CA ARG A 19 -9.43 31.62 28.35
C ARG A 19 -10.04 30.30 27.78
N PRO A 20 -11.33 30.31 27.37
CA PRO A 20 -11.90 29.14 26.72
C PRO A 20 -11.02 28.78 25.53
N SER A 21 -10.67 27.51 25.42
CA SER A 21 -9.92 27.00 24.24
C SER A 21 -10.65 27.45 22.97
N PRO A 22 -9.94 27.98 21.98
CA PRO A 22 -10.56 28.35 20.69
C PRO A 22 -11.38 27.16 20.08
N TRP A 23 -11.07 25.94 20.48
CA TRP A 23 -11.75 24.72 20.04
C TRP A 23 -13.17 24.55 20.63
N SER A 24 -13.44 25.05 21.82
CA SER A 24 -14.77 24.90 22.46
C SER A 24 -15.87 25.80 21.84
N ALA A 25 -15.47 26.79 21.06
CA ALA A 25 -16.39 27.69 20.35
C ALA A 25 -16.51 27.42 18.85
N ALA A 26 -15.67 26.50 18.32
CA ALA A 26 -15.42 26.42 16.88
C ALA A 26 -16.42 25.57 16.09
N GLY A 27 -17.23 24.71 16.65
CA GLY A 27 -18.29 23.96 15.94
C GLY A 27 -18.31 24.12 14.42
N SER A 28 -19.45 24.55 13.86
CA SER A 28 -19.58 24.79 12.42
C SER A 28 -18.79 26.00 11.87
N ALA A 29 -18.31 26.89 12.73
CA ALA A 29 -17.53 28.08 12.30
C ALA A 29 -16.06 27.75 11.96
N ALA A 30 -15.51 26.67 12.49
CA ALA A 30 -14.10 26.29 12.23
C ALA A 30 -13.88 25.70 10.82
N ALA A 31 -14.96 25.38 10.12
CA ALA A 31 -14.90 25.02 8.69
C ALA A 31 -14.74 26.23 7.77
N ASP A 32 -14.88 27.46 8.29
CA ASP A 32 -14.77 28.71 7.54
C ASP A 32 -13.32 29.24 7.59
N THR A 33 -12.72 29.45 6.42
CA THR A 33 -11.38 30.08 6.31
C THR A 33 -11.32 31.48 6.92
N GLY A 34 -12.42 32.24 6.92
CA GLY A 34 -12.53 33.53 7.55
C GLY A 34 -12.31 33.52 9.07
N TYR A 35 -12.73 32.42 9.73
CA TYR A 35 -12.44 32.21 11.14
C TYR A 35 -10.94 32.13 11.42
N TRP A 36 -10.22 31.34 10.62
CA TRP A 36 -8.78 31.16 10.77
C TRP A 36 -7.96 32.39 10.37
N ASP A 37 -8.42 33.13 9.36
CA ASP A 37 -7.81 34.42 9.00
C ASP A 37 -7.90 35.43 10.16
N ALA A 38 -9.04 35.49 10.87
CA ALA A 38 -9.22 36.32 12.02
C ALA A 38 -8.40 35.88 13.26
N ALA A 39 -8.25 34.56 13.45
CA ALA A 39 -7.50 33.98 14.56
C ALA A 39 -5.96 34.05 14.37
N ALA A 40 -5.48 34.17 13.14
CA ALA A 40 -4.07 34.04 12.80
C ALA A 40 -3.14 34.98 13.60
N PRO A 41 -3.47 36.26 13.86
CA PRO A 41 -2.57 37.16 14.60
C PRO A 41 -2.25 36.70 16.02
N GLU A 42 -3.20 36.06 16.71
CA GLU A 42 -3.07 35.59 18.08
C GLU A 42 -2.81 34.07 18.19
N PHE A 43 -2.78 33.36 17.07
CA PHE A 43 -2.70 31.88 17.04
C PHE A 43 -1.47 31.35 17.77
N ASP A 44 -0.33 32.03 17.65
CA ASP A 44 0.93 31.63 18.27
C ASP A 44 1.03 32.01 19.78
N GLU A 45 0.01 32.65 20.35
CA GLU A 45 -0.02 32.97 21.79
C GLU A 45 -0.29 31.72 22.65
N GLU A 46 -1.01 30.72 22.11
CA GLU A 46 -1.19 29.45 22.79
C GLU A 46 0.13 28.65 22.78
N PRO A 47 0.54 28.08 23.94
CA PRO A 47 1.84 27.43 24.09
C PRO A 47 2.11 26.31 23.07
N ASP A 48 1.10 25.49 22.79
CA ASP A 48 1.20 24.34 21.88
C ASP A 48 1.03 24.73 20.41
N HIS A 49 0.56 25.94 20.08
CA HIS A 49 0.46 26.41 18.70
C HIS A 49 1.75 27.13 18.26
N GLY A 50 2.16 28.15 18.98
CA GLY A 50 3.32 28.96 18.62
C GLY A 50 4.66 28.33 18.95
N LEU A 51 4.68 27.41 19.90
CA LEU A 51 5.87 26.75 20.42
C LEU A 51 6.97 27.75 20.82
N ARG A 52 6.56 28.88 21.38
CA ARG A 52 7.47 29.95 21.80
C ARG A 52 8.25 29.57 23.05
N ASP A 53 7.59 28.85 23.99
CA ASP A 53 8.26 28.28 25.16
C ASP A 53 9.29 27.24 24.74
N PRO A 54 10.56 27.41 25.16
CA PRO A 54 11.63 26.45 24.79
C PRO A 54 11.37 25.05 25.28
N ALA A 55 10.73 24.83 26.42
CA ALA A 55 10.46 23.50 26.97
C ALA A 55 9.34 22.81 26.18
N VAL A 56 8.25 23.51 25.86
CA VAL A 56 7.17 23.01 25.00
C VAL A 56 7.71 22.69 23.61
N ARG A 57 8.50 23.59 23.04
CA ARG A 57 9.13 23.38 21.73
C ARG A 57 10.05 22.15 21.71
N ALA A 58 10.86 21.96 22.77
CA ALA A 58 11.73 20.79 22.88
C ALA A 58 10.93 19.48 23.00
N ALA A 59 9.84 19.49 23.77
CA ALA A 59 8.94 18.33 23.89
C ALA A 59 8.33 17.94 22.54
N TRP A 60 7.78 18.90 21.80
CA TRP A 60 7.24 18.66 20.45
C TRP A 60 8.32 18.20 19.46
N SER A 61 9.53 18.80 19.53
CA SER A 61 10.65 18.41 18.69
C SER A 61 11.05 16.95 18.93
N ALA A 62 11.09 16.51 20.19
CA ALA A 62 11.38 15.11 20.54
C ALA A 62 10.31 14.14 20.02
N ARG A 63 9.03 14.50 20.12
CA ARG A 63 7.94 13.68 19.58
C ARG A 63 8.00 13.59 18.06
N LEU A 64 8.23 14.68 17.35
CA LEU A 64 8.40 14.67 15.90
C LEU A 64 9.59 13.79 15.47
N ALA A 65 10.73 13.87 16.16
CA ALA A 65 11.89 13.03 15.86
C ALA A 65 11.59 11.52 16.02
N ASP A 66 10.66 11.15 16.91
CA ASP A 66 10.25 9.77 17.10
C ASP A 66 9.18 9.31 16.06
N TRP A 67 8.34 10.21 15.59
CA TRP A 67 7.29 9.92 14.62
C TRP A 67 7.75 10.00 13.16
N LEU A 68 8.68 10.90 12.86
CA LEU A 68 9.23 11.09 11.52
C LEU A 68 10.33 10.04 11.21
N PRO A 69 10.70 9.82 9.93
CA PRO A 69 11.87 9.02 9.58
C PRO A 69 13.15 9.61 10.18
N GLY A 70 14.12 8.78 10.54
CA GLY A 70 15.44 9.25 10.98
C GLY A 70 16.29 9.88 9.88
N GLU A 71 15.94 9.62 8.61
CA GLU A 71 16.63 10.16 7.44
C GLU A 71 15.86 11.35 6.83
N PRO A 72 16.55 12.31 6.17
CA PRO A 72 15.91 13.42 5.48
C PRO A 72 14.82 12.98 4.51
N SER A 73 13.60 13.39 4.76
CA SER A 73 12.39 12.91 4.09
C SER A 73 11.53 14.07 3.58
N ASP A 74 10.67 13.80 2.58
CA ASP A 74 9.68 14.75 2.11
C ASP A 74 8.45 14.70 3.01
N VAL A 75 8.15 15.78 3.72
CA VAL A 75 7.04 15.93 4.65
C VAL A 75 6.01 16.90 4.08
N LEU A 76 4.76 16.49 4.05
CA LEU A 76 3.60 17.32 3.73
C LEU A 76 2.85 17.61 5.03
N ASP A 77 2.85 18.87 5.47
CA ASP A 77 2.15 19.33 6.66
C ASP A 77 0.82 19.97 6.26
N LEU A 78 -0.28 19.26 6.50
CA LEU A 78 -1.64 19.62 6.08
C LEU A 78 -2.38 20.36 7.21
N GLY A 79 -2.92 21.53 6.90
CA GLY A 79 -3.41 22.48 7.90
C GLY A 79 -2.26 23.00 8.77
N CYS A 80 -1.16 23.41 8.13
CA CYS A 80 0.08 23.75 8.82
C CYS A 80 -0.03 24.98 9.75
N GLY A 81 -1.13 25.72 9.71
CA GLY A 81 -1.34 26.94 10.48
C GLY A 81 -0.22 27.94 10.23
N THR A 82 0.36 28.48 11.31
CA THR A 82 1.52 29.39 11.25
C THR A 82 2.85 28.67 11.03
N GLY A 83 2.86 27.34 10.78
CA GLY A 83 4.06 26.58 10.40
C GLY A 83 4.95 26.13 11.55
N SER A 84 4.45 26.02 12.78
CA SER A 84 5.29 25.67 13.94
C SER A 84 5.82 24.24 13.88
N LEU A 85 4.99 23.22 13.51
CA LEU A 85 5.48 21.84 13.32
C LEU A 85 6.34 21.71 12.07
N ALA A 86 5.97 22.40 10.99
CA ALA A 86 6.78 22.50 9.78
C ALA A 86 8.19 23.01 10.06
N LEU A 87 8.33 24.02 10.94
CA LEU A 87 9.62 24.57 11.34
C LEU A 87 10.46 23.55 12.12
N LEU A 88 9.84 22.79 13.03
CA LEU A 88 10.54 21.73 13.77
C LEU A 88 11.02 20.61 12.84
N ALA A 89 10.17 20.15 11.92
CA ALA A 89 10.51 19.12 10.95
C ALA A 89 11.64 19.60 10.00
N ALA A 90 11.59 20.86 9.53
CA ALA A 90 12.67 21.44 8.72
C ALA A 90 13.98 21.55 9.51
N GLY A 91 13.90 21.92 10.80
CA GLY A 91 15.05 21.96 11.71
C GLY A 91 15.68 20.58 11.96
N GLN A 92 14.96 19.49 11.77
CA GLN A 92 15.42 18.11 11.82
C GLN A 92 15.98 17.61 10.48
N GLY A 93 16.05 18.47 9.45
CA GLY A 93 16.63 18.14 8.15
C GLY A 93 15.63 17.62 7.12
N HIS A 94 14.34 17.63 7.40
CA HIS A 94 13.32 17.20 6.43
C HIS A 94 13.01 18.32 5.42
N ARG A 95 12.58 17.90 4.21
CA ARG A 95 12.07 18.81 3.18
C ARG A 95 10.56 18.97 3.35
N VAL A 96 10.13 20.12 3.83
CA VAL A 96 8.74 20.33 4.24
C VAL A 96 7.97 21.14 3.20
N THR A 97 6.75 20.71 2.92
CA THR A 97 5.73 21.49 2.22
C THR A 97 4.53 21.64 3.15
N GLY A 98 4.25 22.87 3.59
CA GLY A 98 3.04 23.20 4.35
C GLY A 98 1.88 23.55 3.42
N VAL A 99 0.66 23.21 3.82
CA VAL A 99 -0.59 23.60 3.15
C VAL A 99 -1.56 24.12 4.20
N ASP A 100 -2.11 25.32 3.98
CA ASP A 100 -3.18 25.85 4.82
C ASP A 100 -4.22 26.59 3.96
N SER A 101 -5.48 26.48 4.32
CA SER A 101 -6.58 27.14 3.60
C SER A 101 -6.67 28.63 3.90
N SER A 102 -6.24 29.07 5.10
CA SER A 102 -6.18 30.47 5.51
C SER A 102 -4.99 31.17 4.87
N LEU A 103 -5.27 32.25 4.14
CA LEU A 103 -4.22 33.06 3.52
C LEU A 103 -3.32 33.67 4.58
N ARG A 104 -3.89 34.14 5.70
CA ARG A 104 -3.15 34.77 6.79
C ARG A 104 -2.26 33.78 7.53
N MET A 105 -2.75 32.57 7.82
CA MET A 105 -1.93 31.50 8.38
C MET A 105 -0.75 31.18 7.46
N ALA A 106 -1.01 30.98 6.16
CA ALA A 106 0.02 30.67 5.18
C ALA A 106 1.06 31.81 5.03
N GLU A 107 0.66 33.09 5.17
CA GLU A 107 1.60 34.24 5.18
C GLU A 107 2.52 34.19 6.41
N LEU A 108 1.96 33.94 7.60
CA LEU A 108 2.74 33.79 8.83
C LEU A 108 3.68 32.59 8.78
N ALA A 109 3.21 31.44 8.21
CA ALA A 109 4.02 30.27 8.02
C ALA A 109 5.20 30.55 7.06
N ARG A 110 4.98 31.24 5.94
CA ARG A 110 6.07 31.63 5.02
C ARG A 110 7.12 32.50 5.72
N ALA A 111 6.67 33.46 6.54
CA ALA A 111 7.57 34.29 7.31
C ALA A 111 8.38 33.50 8.35
N LYS A 112 7.71 32.58 9.08
CA LYS A 112 8.34 31.72 10.11
C LYS A 112 9.33 30.74 9.51
N LEU A 113 9.04 30.19 8.32
CA LEU A 113 9.85 29.21 7.60
C LEU A 113 10.93 29.83 6.69
N ALA A 114 11.04 31.16 6.66
CA ALA A 114 12.03 31.84 5.83
C ALA A 114 13.45 31.35 6.13
N GLY A 115 14.21 31.01 5.08
CA GLY A 115 15.59 30.50 5.21
C GLY A 115 15.73 29.00 5.52
N THR A 116 14.63 28.26 5.77
CA THR A 116 14.69 26.80 6.01
C THR A 116 14.65 25.94 4.75
N GLY A 117 14.26 26.52 3.62
CA GLY A 117 14.00 25.80 2.38
C GLY A 117 12.59 25.16 2.32
N ALA A 118 11.78 25.25 3.37
CA ALA A 118 10.41 24.78 3.37
C ALA A 118 9.51 25.66 2.49
N GLY A 119 8.58 25.02 1.76
CA GLY A 119 7.57 25.69 0.94
C GLY A 119 6.22 25.77 1.66
N VAL A 120 5.41 26.81 1.38
CA VAL A 120 4.04 26.91 1.89
C VAL A 120 3.09 27.24 0.74
N LEU A 121 2.05 26.42 0.58
CA LEU A 121 0.97 26.59 -0.38
C LEU A 121 -0.31 27.02 0.34
N THR A 122 -1.10 27.86 -0.30
CA THR A 122 -2.46 28.17 0.18
C THR A 122 -3.43 27.23 -0.55
N GLY A 123 -4.24 26.47 0.20
CA GLY A 123 -5.17 25.50 -0.38
C GLY A 123 -5.87 24.64 0.65
N ASP A 124 -6.84 23.86 0.18
CA ASP A 124 -7.62 22.95 1.00
C ASP A 124 -6.77 21.72 1.38
N ALA A 125 -6.70 21.43 2.68
CA ALA A 125 -6.03 20.24 3.20
C ALA A 125 -6.68 18.94 2.74
N ALA A 126 -8.00 18.93 2.49
CA ALA A 126 -8.70 17.75 1.96
C ALA A 126 -8.28 17.40 0.53
N ALA A 127 -7.91 18.40 -0.27
CA ALA A 127 -7.45 18.27 -1.66
C ALA A 127 -6.25 19.20 -1.92
N PRO A 128 -5.09 18.94 -1.31
CA PRO A 128 -3.96 19.86 -1.34
C PRO A 128 -3.41 20.07 -2.76
N PRO A 129 -3.05 21.32 -3.13
CA PRO A 129 -2.63 21.67 -4.50
C PRO A 129 -1.16 21.22 -4.77
N VAL A 130 -0.84 19.97 -4.53
CA VAL A 130 0.52 19.43 -4.63
C VAL A 130 0.78 18.67 -5.95
N GLY A 131 -0.22 18.57 -6.81
CA GLY A 131 -0.13 17.88 -8.10
C GLY A 131 0.21 16.40 -7.95
N THR A 132 1.17 15.92 -8.74
CA THR A 132 1.59 14.51 -8.75
C THR A 132 2.71 14.19 -7.75
N ARG A 133 3.10 15.14 -6.91
CA ARG A 133 4.15 14.93 -5.91
C ARG A 133 3.77 13.82 -4.95
N ARG A 134 4.78 13.08 -4.47
CA ARG A 134 4.64 12.04 -3.45
C ARG A 134 5.58 12.35 -2.30
N TYR A 135 5.11 12.01 -1.09
CA TYR A 135 5.78 12.34 0.15
C TYR A 135 6.11 11.07 0.94
N ASP A 136 7.05 11.17 1.84
CA ASP A 136 7.40 10.09 2.78
C ASP A 136 6.51 10.16 4.02
N VAL A 137 6.05 11.38 4.36
CA VAL A 137 5.18 11.65 5.50
C VAL A 137 4.08 12.64 5.11
N VAL A 138 2.85 12.34 5.51
CA VAL A 138 1.77 13.33 5.67
C VAL A 138 1.60 13.57 7.16
N LEU A 139 1.81 14.79 7.58
CA LEU A 139 1.62 15.28 8.94
C LEU A 139 0.34 16.12 8.98
N ALA A 140 -0.50 15.92 9.98
CA ALA A 140 -1.64 16.77 10.24
C ALA A 140 -1.89 16.87 11.74
N ARG A 141 -2.15 18.09 12.23
CA ARG A 141 -2.49 18.33 13.63
C ARG A 141 -3.75 19.15 13.74
N HIS A 142 -4.78 18.57 14.39
CA HIS A 142 -6.06 19.21 14.65
C HIS A 142 -6.80 19.67 13.37
N VAL A 143 -6.79 18.81 12.33
CA VAL A 143 -7.34 19.13 11.00
C VAL A 143 -8.45 18.15 10.60
N LEU A 144 -8.28 16.85 10.86
CA LEU A 144 -9.23 15.83 10.40
C LEU A 144 -10.61 15.98 11.02
N TRP A 145 -10.71 16.44 12.26
CA TRP A 145 -11.99 16.67 12.93
C TRP A 145 -12.85 17.74 12.26
N LEU A 146 -12.26 18.60 11.41
CA LEU A 146 -12.94 19.63 10.62
C LEU A 146 -13.51 19.06 9.31
N MET A 147 -13.12 17.86 8.92
CA MET A 147 -13.48 17.28 7.64
C MET A 147 -14.84 16.59 7.69
N PRO A 148 -15.73 16.81 6.70
CA PRO A 148 -17.03 16.16 6.64
C PRO A 148 -16.95 14.62 6.54
N ASP A 149 -15.93 14.10 5.88
CA ASP A 149 -15.66 12.68 5.72
C ASP A 149 -14.16 12.41 5.94
N PRO A 150 -13.73 12.22 7.20
CA PRO A 150 -12.34 11.94 7.52
C PRO A 150 -11.79 10.70 6.81
N ALA A 151 -12.60 9.67 6.60
CA ALA A 151 -12.17 8.44 5.96
C ALA A 151 -11.87 8.65 4.46
N ALA A 152 -12.68 9.44 3.74
CA ALA A 152 -12.40 9.81 2.35
C ALA A 152 -11.12 10.64 2.23
N VAL A 153 -10.94 11.62 3.13
CA VAL A 153 -9.74 12.46 3.18
C VAL A 153 -8.50 11.64 3.46
N LEU A 154 -8.54 10.71 4.41
CA LEU A 154 -7.42 9.81 4.72
C LEU A 154 -7.04 8.91 3.53
N ARG A 155 -8.02 8.38 2.78
CA ARG A 155 -7.75 7.65 1.53
C ARG A 155 -7.02 8.53 0.51
N HIS A 156 -7.44 9.79 0.38
CA HIS A 156 -6.76 10.72 -0.51
C HIS A 156 -5.32 11.01 -0.04
N TRP A 157 -5.12 11.29 1.25
CA TRP A 157 -3.79 11.54 1.83
C TRP A 157 -2.86 10.33 1.72
N ALA A 158 -3.39 9.11 1.92
CA ALA A 158 -2.63 7.88 1.68
C ALA A 158 -2.13 7.79 0.24
N GLY A 159 -2.94 8.24 -0.74
CA GLY A 159 -2.56 8.32 -2.14
C GLY A 159 -1.45 9.34 -2.44
N LEU A 160 -1.18 10.29 -1.54
CA LEU A 160 -0.07 11.24 -1.66
C LEU A 160 1.26 10.68 -1.13
N LEU A 161 1.22 9.55 -0.41
CA LEU A 161 2.40 8.93 0.15
C LEU A 161 3.11 8.02 -0.87
N ARG A 162 4.42 7.92 -0.72
CA ARG A 162 5.20 6.85 -1.32
C ARG A 162 4.88 5.52 -0.62
N PRO A 163 5.06 4.38 -1.29
CA PRO A 163 4.97 3.08 -0.63
C PRO A 163 5.87 3.00 0.61
N GLY A 164 5.32 2.52 1.73
CA GLY A 164 6.01 2.51 3.02
C GLY A 164 6.07 3.86 3.73
N GLY A 165 5.47 4.89 3.16
CA GLY A 165 5.27 6.19 3.78
C GLY A 165 4.34 6.12 4.99
N ARG A 166 4.22 7.23 5.71
CA ARG A 166 3.43 7.26 6.95
C ARG A 166 2.53 8.47 7.07
N LEU A 167 1.39 8.26 7.71
CA LEU A 167 0.53 9.32 8.24
C LEU A 167 0.93 9.57 9.69
N VAL A 168 1.12 10.83 10.08
CA VAL A 168 1.32 11.26 11.46
C VAL A 168 0.16 12.20 11.78
N LEU A 169 -0.80 11.67 12.53
CA LEU A 169 -2.10 12.31 12.79
C LEU A 169 -2.19 12.65 14.27
N ILE A 170 -2.26 13.94 14.59
CA ILE A 170 -2.35 14.45 15.96
C ILE A 170 -3.72 15.06 16.12
N GLU A 171 -4.56 14.43 16.95
CA GLU A 171 -5.95 14.81 17.12
C GLU A 171 -6.37 14.72 18.59
N GLY A 172 -7.62 15.06 18.85
CA GLY A 172 -8.19 15.00 20.19
C GLY A 172 -9.68 15.26 20.21
N VAL A 173 -10.24 15.24 21.43
CA VAL A 173 -11.62 15.66 21.72
C VAL A 173 -11.55 16.70 22.81
N TRP A 174 -11.91 17.94 22.49
CA TRP A 174 -11.80 19.10 23.36
C TRP A 174 -13.15 19.50 23.95
N GLY A 175 -13.12 19.89 25.22
CA GLY A 175 -14.28 20.37 25.94
C GLY A 175 -15.14 19.26 26.54
N THR A 176 -15.63 19.52 27.77
CA THR A 176 -16.44 18.55 28.53
C THR A 176 -17.93 18.75 28.35
N ALA A 177 -18.37 20.00 28.22
CA ALA A 177 -19.78 20.36 28.10
C ALA A 177 -20.32 20.26 26.66
N SER A 178 -19.47 20.49 25.68
CA SER A 178 -19.78 20.35 24.24
C SER A 178 -18.53 19.83 23.55
N PRO A 179 -18.30 18.50 23.57
CA PRO A 179 -17.12 17.92 22.99
C PRO A 179 -17.03 18.20 21.50
N ALA A 180 -15.87 18.67 21.05
CA ALA A 180 -15.56 18.86 19.64
C ALA A 180 -14.23 18.16 19.32
N GLY A 181 -14.13 17.47 18.21
CA GLY A 181 -12.92 16.75 17.85
C GLY A 181 -13.19 15.40 17.21
N LEU A 182 -12.15 14.63 17.06
CA LEU A 182 -12.20 13.28 16.48
C LEU A 182 -11.79 12.26 17.57
N PRO A 183 -12.70 11.37 18.02
CA PRO A 183 -12.36 10.32 18.98
C PRO A 183 -11.33 9.35 18.40
N VAL A 184 -10.43 8.84 19.25
CA VAL A 184 -9.39 7.91 18.83
C VAL A 184 -9.94 6.67 18.11
N SER A 185 -11.06 6.13 18.59
CA SER A 185 -11.69 4.94 18.01
C SER A 185 -12.17 5.17 16.56
N GLU A 186 -12.66 6.37 16.26
CA GLU A 186 -13.10 6.72 14.91
C GLU A 186 -11.90 6.87 13.97
N LEU A 187 -10.82 7.51 14.45
CA LEU A 187 -9.59 7.64 13.66
C LEU A 187 -8.94 6.27 13.40
N GLU A 188 -8.85 5.40 14.41
CA GLU A 188 -8.32 4.04 14.24
C GLU A 188 -9.13 3.25 13.21
N ALA A 189 -10.46 3.30 13.29
CA ALA A 189 -11.34 2.63 12.32
C ALA A 189 -11.14 3.15 10.88
N ALA A 190 -10.96 4.47 10.72
CA ALA A 190 -10.75 5.08 9.40
C ALA A 190 -9.36 4.75 8.80
N VAL A 191 -8.34 4.57 9.65
CA VAL A 191 -6.96 4.30 9.24
C VAL A 191 -6.71 2.80 9.01
N ALA A 192 -7.40 1.90 9.73
CA ALA A 192 -7.17 0.46 9.69
C ALA A 192 -7.09 -0.15 8.27
N PRO A 193 -7.97 0.21 7.30
CA PRO A 193 -7.90 -0.33 5.95
C PRO A 193 -6.73 0.20 5.10
N LEU A 194 -6.02 1.24 5.57
CA LEU A 194 -4.96 1.93 4.83
C LEU A 194 -3.56 1.54 5.29
N ALA A 195 -3.41 1.10 6.53
CA ALA A 195 -2.14 0.94 7.19
C ALA A 195 -1.75 -0.53 7.37
N ASP A 196 -0.47 -0.83 7.14
CA ASP A 196 0.16 -2.10 7.51
C ASP A 196 0.44 -2.18 9.02
N ARG A 197 0.79 -1.03 9.60
CA ARG A 197 1.08 -0.90 11.05
C ARG A 197 0.61 0.44 11.56
N THR A 198 0.06 0.44 12.78
CA THR A 198 -0.31 1.66 13.51
C THR A 198 0.36 1.67 14.88
N ARG A 199 0.67 2.87 15.35
CA ARG A 199 1.11 3.15 16.73
C ARG A 199 0.29 4.30 17.26
N LEU A 200 -0.49 4.04 18.28
CA LEU A 200 -1.23 5.05 19.03
C LEU A 200 -0.41 5.51 20.23
N GLU A 201 -0.37 6.80 20.44
CA GLU A 201 0.25 7.43 21.62
C GLU A 201 -0.71 8.43 22.23
N ARG A 202 -1.03 8.26 23.52
CA ARG A 202 -1.86 9.21 24.26
C ARG A 202 -0.99 10.33 24.79
N LEU A 203 -1.41 11.58 24.53
CA LEU A 203 -0.63 12.78 24.80
C LEU A 203 -1.19 13.61 25.94
N SER A 204 -2.41 13.36 26.41
CA SER A 204 -3.04 14.11 27.51
C SER A 204 -2.21 14.11 28.80
N GLY A 205 -1.51 12.98 29.06
CA GLY A 205 -0.69 12.82 30.26
C GLY A 205 0.65 13.55 30.25
N ASP A 206 1.02 14.23 29.15
CA ASP A 206 2.30 14.94 29.02
C ASP A 206 2.12 16.46 29.02
N PRO A 207 2.14 17.13 30.19
CA PRO A 207 1.92 18.55 30.26
C PRO A 207 3.01 19.39 29.57
N ALA A 208 4.19 18.80 29.30
CA ALA A 208 5.26 19.49 28.59
C ALA A 208 4.89 19.81 27.14
N LEU A 209 4.01 19.03 26.52
CA LEU A 209 3.52 19.29 25.17
C LEU A 209 2.57 20.49 25.11
N TRP A 210 1.84 20.74 26.19
CA TRP A 210 0.73 21.71 26.21
C TRP A 210 1.05 22.97 27.00
N GLY A 211 2.22 23.01 27.69
CA GLY A 211 2.59 24.10 28.60
C GLY A 211 1.74 24.13 29.88
N ARG A 212 0.82 23.17 30.04
CA ARG A 212 -0.08 23.05 31.21
C ARG A 212 -0.64 21.61 31.27
N PRO A 213 -1.13 21.16 32.43
CA PRO A 213 -1.94 19.94 32.49
C PRO A 213 -3.22 20.09 31.65
N VAL A 214 -3.61 19.02 30.97
CA VAL A 214 -4.85 18.91 30.18
C VAL A 214 -5.59 17.63 30.60
N ASP A 215 -6.92 17.69 30.61
CA ASP A 215 -7.82 16.61 31.00
C ASP A 215 -8.69 16.09 29.85
N ASP A 216 -8.59 16.76 28.69
CA ASP A 216 -9.24 16.34 27.45
C ASP A 216 -8.46 15.21 26.73
N GLU A 217 -9.12 14.52 25.80
CA GLU A 217 -8.46 13.47 25.02
C GLU A 217 -7.54 14.09 23.97
N ARG A 218 -6.24 13.76 24.04
CA ARG A 218 -5.25 14.15 23.02
C ARG A 218 -4.36 12.97 22.70
N TYR A 219 -4.11 12.77 21.42
CA TYR A 219 -3.34 11.61 20.97
C TYR A 219 -2.63 11.87 19.64
N ALA A 220 -1.64 11.03 19.34
CA ALA A 220 -1.04 10.90 18.02
C ALA A 220 -1.24 9.47 17.52
N LEU A 221 -1.63 9.33 16.26
CA LEU A 221 -1.68 8.06 15.56
C LEU A 221 -0.68 8.10 14.41
N VAL A 222 0.35 7.27 14.52
CA VAL A 222 1.34 7.07 13.44
C VAL A 222 0.96 5.80 12.69
N ALA A 223 0.53 5.95 11.43
CA ALA A 223 0.11 4.86 10.59
C ALA A 223 1.09 4.70 9.42
N ARG A 224 1.69 3.53 9.26
CA ARG A 224 2.61 3.22 8.18
C ARG A 224 1.89 2.44 7.09
N LEU A 225 1.98 2.94 5.85
CA LEU A 225 1.44 2.23 4.70
C LEU A 225 2.29 1.00 4.38
N ALA A 226 1.68 0.02 3.74
CA ALA A 226 2.41 -1.12 3.23
C ALA A 226 3.52 -0.66 2.27
N PRO A 227 4.71 -1.26 2.32
CA PRO A 227 5.71 -1.05 1.29
C PRO A 227 5.15 -1.43 -0.08
N ALA A 228 5.73 -0.89 -1.16
CA ALA A 228 5.35 -1.33 -2.50
C ALA A 228 5.52 -2.85 -2.57
N ARG A 229 4.41 -3.56 -2.69
CA ARG A 229 4.50 -4.97 -3.06
C ARG A 229 4.95 -5.00 -4.52
N ARG A 230 6.10 -5.59 -4.78
CA ARG A 230 6.41 -6.01 -6.14
C ARG A 230 5.29 -6.95 -6.56
N HIS A 231 4.74 -6.71 -7.74
CA HIS A 231 3.85 -7.69 -8.34
C HIS A 231 4.65 -8.97 -8.53
N THR A 232 4.19 -10.06 -7.95
CA THR A 232 4.81 -11.38 -8.09
C THR A 232 3.82 -12.27 -8.83
N GLU A 233 4.33 -13.02 -9.78
CA GLU A 233 3.57 -14.03 -10.50
C GLU A 233 4.20 -15.39 -10.22
N VAL A 234 3.39 -16.43 -10.14
CA VAL A 234 3.88 -17.80 -10.08
C VAL A 234 4.41 -18.15 -11.46
N VAL A 235 5.60 -18.73 -11.53
CA VAL A 235 6.19 -19.20 -12.77
C VAL A 235 5.89 -20.69 -12.93
N ASP A 236 5.08 -21.02 -13.93
CA ASP A 236 4.72 -22.38 -14.29
C ASP A 236 5.54 -22.84 -15.50
N VAL A 237 5.84 -24.13 -15.56
CA VAL A 237 6.47 -24.79 -16.70
C VAL A 237 5.58 -25.92 -17.21
N HIS A 238 5.49 -26.07 -18.52
CA HIS A 238 4.62 -27.02 -19.20
C HIS A 238 5.41 -27.76 -20.26
N LEU A 239 5.34 -29.09 -20.26
CA LEU A 239 5.99 -29.92 -21.24
C LEU A 239 5.03 -30.31 -22.37
N VAL A 240 5.27 -29.83 -23.59
CA VAL A 240 4.62 -30.26 -24.81
C VAL A 240 5.44 -31.40 -25.42
N LEU A 241 5.25 -32.60 -24.90
CA LEU A 241 5.92 -33.78 -25.45
C LEU A 241 5.21 -34.24 -26.74
N ARG A 242 5.92 -34.21 -27.86
CA ARG A 242 5.39 -34.50 -29.20
C ARG A 242 5.78 -35.91 -29.70
N ARG A 243 4.81 -36.63 -30.23
CA ARG A 243 5.01 -37.85 -30.99
C ARG A 243 4.33 -37.69 -32.36
N GLY A 244 5.09 -37.24 -33.37
CA GLY A 244 4.51 -36.82 -34.64
C GLY A 244 3.49 -35.69 -34.45
N ASP A 245 2.24 -35.92 -34.81
CA ASP A 245 1.13 -34.97 -34.69
C ASP A 245 0.37 -35.09 -33.35
N GLU A 246 0.80 -35.97 -32.46
CA GLU A 246 0.19 -36.14 -31.14
C GLU A 246 0.98 -35.44 -30.04
N VAL A 247 0.28 -35.05 -28.96
CA VAL A 247 0.83 -34.53 -27.73
C VAL A 247 0.44 -35.41 -26.56
N LEU A 248 1.35 -35.59 -25.60
CA LEU A 248 1.07 -36.30 -24.35
C LEU A 248 0.24 -35.44 -23.44
N LEU A 249 -0.89 -35.95 -22.97
CA LEU A 249 -1.73 -35.35 -21.95
C LEU A 249 -1.75 -36.24 -20.71
N ALA A 250 -1.82 -35.60 -19.53
CA ALA A 250 -1.93 -36.24 -18.23
C ALA A 250 -3.28 -35.90 -17.60
N ARG A 251 -4.00 -36.89 -17.08
CA ARG A 251 -5.28 -36.70 -16.40
C ARG A 251 -5.02 -36.45 -14.91
N ARG A 252 -5.35 -35.26 -14.46
CA ARG A 252 -5.16 -34.81 -13.07
C ARG A 252 -6.03 -35.63 -12.12
N SER A 253 -5.50 -35.94 -10.94
CA SER A 253 -6.17 -36.71 -9.89
C SER A 253 -5.61 -36.33 -8.52
N GLY A 254 -6.46 -36.15 -7.51
CA GLY A 254 -6.04 -35.93 -6.12
C GLY A 254 -5.30 -34.61 -5.82
N THR A 255 -5.28 -33.67 -6.75
CA THR A 255 -4.53 -32.40 -6.63
C THR A 255 -5.38 -31.27 -6.04
N GLY A 256 -6.71 -31.45 -6.01
CA GLY A 256 -7.66 -30.42 -5.57
C GLY A 256 -7.93 -29.30 -6.59
N TYR A 257 -7.24 -29.32 -7.76
CA TYR A 257 -7.47 -28.37 -8.83
C TYR A 257 -7.57 -29.08 -10.19
N GLY A 258 -8.73 -28.93 -10.84
CA GLY A 258 -8.96 -29.51 -12.17
C GLY A 258 -8.90 -31.05 -12.20
N ASP A 259 -9.18 -31.72 -11.09
CA ASP A 259 -9.18 -33.18 -11.02
C ASP A 259 -10.19 -33.76 -12.01
N GLY A 260 -9.75 -34.82 -12.70
CA GLY A 260 -10.51 -35.44 -13.81
C GLY A 260 -10.29 -34.77 -15.17
N LEU A 261 -9.67 -33.57 -15.23
CA LEU A 261 -9.36 -32.90 -16.48
C LEU A 261 -7.96 -33.25 -17.00
N LEU A 262 -7.80 -33.18 -18.33
CA LEU A 262 -6.53 -33.36 -19.00
C LEU A 262 -5.72 -32.06 -19.07
N GLY A 263 -4.43 -32.19 -18.88
CA GLY A 263 -3.42 -31.15 -19.07
C GLY A 263 -2.14 -31.72 -19.65
N VAL A 264 -1.16 -30.89 -19.96
CA VAL A 264 0.20 -31.38 -20.22
C VAL A 264 0.93 -31.60 -18.89
N PRO A 265 1.98 -32.43 -18.82
CA PRO A 265 2.86 -32.49 -17.65
C PRO A 265 3.38 -31.08 -17.31
N SER A 266 3.30 -30.69 -16.02
CA SER A 266 3.54 -29.30 -15.63
C SER A 266 3.75 -29.13 -14.14
N GLY A 267 4.56 -28.15 -13.76
CA GLY A 267 4.75 -27.75 -12.37
C GLY A 267 5.20 -26.32 -12.23
N HIS A 268 5.74 -25.98 -11.07
CA HIS A 268 6.17 -24.63 -10.72
C HIS A 268 7.70 -24.57 -10.69
N ALA A 269 8.28 -23.46 -11.13
CA ALA A 269 9.69 -23.22 -10.87
C ALA A 269 9.93 -22.99 -9.37
N GLU A 270 10.92 -23.66 -8.80
CA GLU A 270 11.34 -23.50 -7.42
C GLU A 270 12.38 -22.39 -7.27
N ASP A 271 12.65 -21.99 -6.01
CA ASP A 271 13.64 -20.96 -5.73
C ASP A 271 15.05 -21.41 -6.17
N GLY A 272 15.70 -20.58 -6.99
CA GLY A 272 17.03 -20.87 -7.54
C GLY A 272 17.08 -21.65 -8.84
N GLU A 273 15.93 -22.12 -9.37
CA GLU A 273 15.84 -22.80 -10.68
C GLU A 273 15.62 -21.79 -11.82
N ASP A 274 16.21 -22.08 -12.99
CA ASP A 274 15.72 -21.49 -14.24
C ASP A 274 14.55 -22.33 -14.80
N VAL A 275 13.76 -21.75 -15.70
CA VAL A 275 12.55 -22.40 -16.25
C VAL A 275 12.84 -23.70 -17.04
N ARG A 276 14.09 -23.93 -17.53
CA ARG A 276 14.49 -25.18 -18.20
C ARG A 276 14.81 -26.24 -17.16
N GLU A 277 15.50 -25.86 -16.09
CA GLU A 277 15.77 -26.77 -14.96
C GLU A 277 14.46 -27.25 -14.35
N ALA A 278 13.51 -26.33 -14.15
CA ALA A 278 12.19 -26.66 -13.63
C ALA A 278 11.44 -27.67 -14.52
N VAL A 279 11.35 -27.43 -15.84
CA VAL A 279 10.61 -28.37 -16.73
C VAL A 279 11.33 -29.72 -16.85
N ILE A 280 12.65 -29.77 -16.75
CA ILE A 280 13.42 -31.04 -16.72
C ILE A 280 13.11 -31.82 -15.44
N ARG A 281 13.10 -31.15 -14.30
CA ARG A 281 12.75 -31.74 -13.01
C ARG A 281 11.33 -32.30 -13.04
N GLU A 282 10.35 -31.50 -13.43
CA GLU A 282 8.95 -31.92 -13.53
C GLU A 282 8.74 -33.07 -14.53
N ALA A 283 9.41 -33.06 -15.70
CA ALA A 283 9.38 -34.14 -16.65
C ALA A 283 9.90 -35.46 -16.06
N ARG A 284 10.93 -35.41 -15.23
CA ARG A 284 11.47 -36.59 -14.53
C ARG A 284 10.53 -37.09 -13.45
N GLU A 285 10.00 -36.17 -12.63
CA GLU A 285 9.13 -36.49 -11.49
C GLU A 285 7.78 -37.05 -11.98
N GLU A 286 7.09 -36.36 -12.88
CA GLU A 286 5.77 -36.75 -13.35
C GLU A 286 5.80 -37.85 -14.40
N ALA A 287 6.69 -37.72 -15.39
CA ALA A 287 6.69 -38.57 -16.58
C ALA A 287 7.89 -39.52 -16.71
N GLY A 288 8.84 -39.52 -15.78
CA GLY A 288 10.01 -40.39 -15.79
C GLY A 288 10.97 -40.13 -16.96
N LEU A 289 10.99 -38.93 -17.52
CA LEU A 289 11.81 -38.55 -18.65
C LEU A 289 13.10 -37.86 -18.18
N ASP A 290 14.25 -38.36 -18.63
CA ASP A 290 15.56 -37.74 -18.38
C ASP A 290 15.95 -36.85 -19.57
N LEU A 291 15.31 -35.65 -19.65
CA LEU A 291 15.58 -34.69 -20.72
C LEU A 291 16.87 -33.93 -20.46
N ALA A 292 17.62 -33.61 -21.52
CA ALA A 292 18.74 -32.69 -21.49
C ALA A 292 18.27 -31.28 -21.92
N PRO A 293 18.96 -30.18 -21.53
CA PRO A 293 18.59 -28.83 -21.96
C PRO A 293 18.48 -28.65 -23.48
N GLU A 294 19.27 -29.38 -24.26
CA GLU A 294 19.27 -29.36 -25.71
C GLU A 294 18.06 -30.07 -26.33
N ASP A 295 17.36 -30.92 -25.60
CA ASP A 295 16.12 -31.55 -26.03
C ASP A 295 14.92 -30.62 -26.00
N LEU A 296 15.08 -29.45 -25.32
CA LEU A 296 14.01 -28.51 -25.06
C LEU A 296 14.03 -27.33 -26.03
N ARG A 297 12.88 -26.97 -26.53
CA ARG A 297 12.65 -25.73 -27.27
C ARG A 297 11.55 -24.91 -26.59
N ALA A 298 11.85 -23.68 -26.18
CA ALA A 298 10.82 -22.76 -25.69
C ALA A 298 9.85 -22.46 -26.84
N ALA A 299 8.61 -22.83 -26.69
CA ALA A 299 7.60 -22.75 -27.72
C ALA A 299 6.65 -21.57 -27.54
N LEU A 300 6.23 -21.31 -26.32
CA LEU A 300 5.21 -20.31 -26.00
C LEU A 300 5.41 -19.79 -24.57
N VAL A 301 5.13 -18.51 -24.36
CA VAL A 301 4.95 -17.92 -23.02
C VAL A 301 3.51 -17.43 -22.91
N MET A 302 2.83 -17.81 -21.84
CA MET A 302 1.46 -17.40 -21.56
C MET A 302 1.40 -16.69 -20.21
N GLN A 303 0.98 -15.42 -20.20
CA GLN A 303 0.51 -14.81 -18.97
C GLN A 303 -0.92 -15.27 -18.70
N HIS A 304 -1.15 -15.87 -17.56
CA HIS A 304 -2.39 -16.53 -17.21
C HIS A 304 -2.96 -16.00 -15.89
N ARG A 305 -4.28 -15.86 -15.82
CA ARG A 305 -5.03 -15.63 -14.59
C ARG A 305 -6.22 -16.59 -14.57
N GLY A 306 -6.20 -17.52 -13.62
CA GLY A 306 -7.31 -18.47 -13.41
C GLY A 306 -8.47 -17.86 -12.63
N PRO A 307 -9.57 -18.62 -12.40
CA PRO A 307 -10.74 -18.17 -11.67
C PRO A 307 -10.44 -17.72 -10.23
N GLY A 308 -9.40 -18.26 -9.59
CA GLY A 308 -8.90 -17.84 -8.29
C GLY A 308 -8.19 -16.47 -8.28
N GLY A 309 -7.98 -15.86 -9.45
CA GLY A 309 -7.40 -14.51 -9.59
C GLY A 309 -5.88 -14.43 -9.42
N GLU A 310 -5.18 -15.54 -9.14
CA GLU A 310 -3.74 -15.55 -8.98
C GLU A 310 -3.04 -15.43 -10.34
N PRO A 311 -2.18 -14.42 -10.54
CA PRO A 311 -1.48 -14.21 -11.80
C PRO A 311 -0.30 -15.18 -11.92
N ARG A 312 -0.11 -15.73 -13.14
CA ARG A 312 0.89 -16.73 -13.45
C ARG A 312 1.54 -16.48 -14.80
N ILE A 313 2.78 -16.90 -14.95
CA ILE A 313 3.50 -16.94 -16.24
C ILE A 313 3.85 -18.39 -16.55
N GLY A 314 3.18 -18.98 -17.54
CA GLY A 314 3.44 -20.35 -18.02
C GLY A 314 4.43 -20.36 -19.18
N TRP A 315 5.52 -21.11 -19.03
CA TRP A 315 6.47 -21.39 -20.08
C TRP A 315 6.17 -22.77 -20.67
N PHE A 316 5.84 -22.85 -21.96
CA PHE A 316 5.61 -24.10 -22.67
C PHE A 316 6.88 -24.48 -23.41
N PHE A 317 7.42 -25.66 -23.08
CA PHE A 317 8.59 -26.23 -23.73
C PHE A 317 8.18 -27.43 -24.57
N GLU A 318 8.62 -27.48 -25.82
CA GLU A 318 8.49 -28.64 -26.70
C GLU A 318 9.68 -29.57 -26.51
N ALA A 319 9.38 -30.88 -26.41
CA ALA A 319 10.33 -31.95 -26.56
C ALA A 319 9.76 -33.03 -27.49
N VAL A 320 10.63 -33.79 -28.16
CA VAL A 320 10.24 -34.84 -29.09
C VAL A 320 10.28 -36.19 -28.37
N TYR A 321 9.25 -37.00 -28.55
CA TYR A 321 9.20 -38.39 -28.08
C TYR A 321 10.46 -39.15 -28.45
N GLY A 322 10.99 -39.90 -27.47
CA GLY A 322 12.28 -40.57 -27.55
C GLY A 322 13.45 -39.79 -26.94
N ALA A 323 13.34 -38.47 -26.80
CA ALA A 323 14.23 -37.71 -25.95
C ALA A 323 13.95 -38.05 -24.48
N GLY A 324 14.97 -38.38 -23.71
CA GLY A 324 14.85 -38.72 -22.30
C GLY A 324 14.16 -40.06 -21.97
N GLY A 325 13.76 -40.87 -22.95
CA GLY A 325 13.17 -42.20 -22.76
C GLY A 325 11.66 -42.30 -23.05
N GLU A 326 11.04 -43.37 -22.56
CA GLU A 326 9.60 -43.61 -22.66
C GLU A 326 8.88 -42.95 -21.49
N PRO A 327 7.78 -42.20 -21.72
CA PRO A 327 7.04 -41.57 -20.62
C PRO A 327 6.35 -42.66 -19.78
N VAL A 328 6.62 -42.62 -18.48
CA VAL A 328 6.05 -43.49 -17.46
C VAL A 328 5.46 -42.62 -16.35
N ASN A 329 4.18 -42.80 -16.04
CA ASN A 329 3.56 -42.11 -14.94
C ASN A 329 4.24 -42.46 -13.60
N ARG A 330 4.92 -41.52 -13.00
CA ARG A 330 5.66 -41.66 -11.72
C ARG A 330 4.86 -41.17 -10.52
N GLU A 331 3.79 -40.44 -10.75
CA GLU A 331 2.92 -39.89 -9.71
C GLU A 331 1.47 -40.36 -9.89
N PRO A 332 1.17 -41.65 -9.73
CA PRO A 332 -0.17 -42.18 -9.97
C PRO A 332 -1.24 -41.60 -9.02
N GLU A 333 -0.84 -41.05 -7.90
CA GLU A 333 -1.73 -40.33 -6.96
C GLU A 333 -2.16 -38.97 -7.49
N LYS A 334 -1.34 -38.31 -8.33
CA LYS A 334 -1.64 -36.99 -8.92
C LYS A 334 -2.09 -37.10 -10.39
N CYS A 335 -1.77 -38.18 -11.04
CA CYS A 335 -2.08 -38.43 -12.44
C CYS A 335 -2.67 -39.85 -12.63
N SER A 336 -3.92 -39.95 -13.05
CA SER A 336 -4.61 -41.23 -13.22
C SER A 336 -4.38 -41.87 -14.61
N GLU A 337 -3.96 -41.11 -15.62
CA GLU A 337 -3.84 -41.57 -16.99
C GLU A 337 -2.87 -40.69 -17.80
N PHE A 338 -2.02 -41.32 -18.62
CA PHE A 338 -1.36 -40.68 -19.76
C PHE A 338 -2.09 -41.00 -21.04
N ARG A 339 -2.34 -40.00 -21.88
CA ARG A 339 -3.05 -40.15 -23.14
C ARG A 339 -2.37 -39.37 -24.26
N TRP A 340 -2.06 -40.06 -25.37
CA TRP A 340 -1.64 -39.41 -26.59
C TRP A 340 -2.86 -38.92 -27.38
N CYS A 341 -2.89 -37.64 -27.69
CA CYS A 341 -4.00 -36.99 -28.38
C CYS A 341 -3.50 -36.22 -29.61
N PRO A 342 -4.21 -36.32 -30.76
CA PRO A 342 -3.88 -35.48 -31.91
C PRO A 342 -3.97 -34.00 -31.58
N LEU A 343 -2.91 -33.24 -31.82
CA LEU A 343 -2.87 -31.80 -31.53
C LEU A 343 -3.93 -31.02 -32.34
N ALA A 344 -4.28 -31.51 -33.52
CA ALA A 344 -5.35 -30.92 -34.34
C ALA A 344 -6.76 -31.14 -33.77
N ARG A 345 -6.92 -32.08 -32.81
CA ARG A 345 -8.21 -32.48 -32.24
C ARG A 345 -8.06 -32.76 -30.74
N LEU A 346 -7.82 -31.72 -29.99
CA LEU A 346 -7.70 -31.80 -28.53
C LEU A 346 -9.04 -32.20 -27.89
N PRO A 347 -9.04 -32.95 -26.76
CA PRO A 347 -10.24 -33.33 -26.02
C PRO A 347 -10.92 -32.11 -25.38
N ASP A 348 -12.26 -32.14 -25.19
CA ASP A 348 -12.97 -31.08 -24.51
C ASP A 348 -12.79 -31.10 -22.98
N ASP A 349 -12.50 -32.28 -22.40
CA ASP A 349 -12.26 -32.46 -20.96
C ASP A 349 -10.84 -32.04 -20.54
N MET A 350 -10.43 -30.83 -20.95
CA MET A 350 -9.13 -30.25 -20.63
C MET A 350 -9.26 -29.07 -19.65
N VAL A 351 -8.19 -28.81 -18.92
CA VAL A 351 -8.03 -27.55 -18.19
C VAL A 351 -7.98 -26.39 -19.19
N ALA A 352 -8.79 -25.35 -18.98
CA ALA A 352 -9.02 -24.27 -19.93
C ALA A 352 -7.72 -23.57 -20.39
N TYR A 353 -6.86 -23.18 -19.45
CA TYR A 353 -5.61 -22.51 -19.82
C TYR A 353 -4.65 -23.42 -20.59
N CYS A 354 -4.62 -24.70 -20.24
CA CYS A 354 -3.77 -25.67 -20.90
C CYS A 354 -4.23 -25.89 -22.34
N ARG A 355 -5.55 -26.00 -22.54
CA ARG A 355 -6.16 -26.08 -23.88
C ARG A 355 -5.81 -24.85 -24.71
N ALA A 356 -5.99 -23.64 -24.15
CA ALA A 356 -5.66 -22.37 -24.82
C ALA A 356 -4.16 -22.30 -25.19
N GLY A 357 -3.26 -22.78 -24.32
CA GLY A 357 -1.83 -22.86 -24.59
C GLY A 357 -1.48 -23.77 -25.75
N LEU A 358 -2.09 -24.97 -25.82
CA LEU A 358 -1.86 -25.90 -26.93
C LEU A 358 -2.46 -25.41 -28.26
N GLU A 359 -3.59 -24.73 -28.23
CA GLU A 359 -4.17 -24.13 -29.43
C GLU A 359 -3.29 -22.99 -29.98
N ALA A 360 -2.77 -22.12 -29.10
CA ALA A 360 -1.82 -21.08 -29.46
C ALA A 360 -0.48 -21.66 -29.98
N TYR A 361 0.04 -22.68 -29.31
CA TYR A 361 1.22 -23.42 -29.77
C TYR A 361 1.00 -23.98 -31.19
N ARG A 362 -0.15 -24.61 -31.44
CA ARG A 362 -0.51 -25.12 -32.79
C ARG A 362 -0.60 -24.00 -33.84
N ALA A 363 -1.08 -22.82 -33.44
CA ALA A 363 -1.16 -21.63 -34.30
C ALA A 363 0.22 -21.00 -34.59
N GLY A 364 1.27 -21.39 -33.86
CA GLY A 364 2.61 -20.80 -33.95
C GLY A 364 2.78 -19.51 -33.19
N ASP A 365 1.86 -19.19 -32.28
CA ASP A 365 1.96 -18.02 -31.42
C ASP A 365 3.08 -18.22 -30.39
N ARG A 366 3.73 -17.11 -30.01
CA ARG A 366 4.84 -17.13 -29.04
C ARG A 366 4.47 -16.51 -27.71
N PHE A 367 3.54 -15.56 -27.71
CA PHE A 367 3.09 -14.86 -26.51
C PHE A 367 1.57 -14.80 -26.49
N VAL A 368 0.98 -15.22 -25.37
CA VAL A 368 -0.47 -15.26 -25.19
C VAL A 368 -0.87 -14.68 -23.84
N LEU A 369 -1.92 -13.91 -23.84
CA LEU A 369 -2.66 -13.53 -22.64
C LEU A 369 -3.87 -14.43 -22.51
N HIS A 370 -4.04 -15.09 -21.36
CA HIS A 370 -5.22 -15.87 -21.03
C HIS A 370 -5.77 -15.38 -19.69
N TRP A 371 -7.08 -15.27 -19.57
CA TRP A 371 -7.72 -14.90 -18.31
C TRP A 371 -9.05 -15.60 -18.14
N GLN A 372 -9.41 -15.86 -16.89
CA GLN A 372 -10.72 -16.34 -16.49
C GLN A 372 -11.31 -15.38 -15.45
N LEU A 373 -12.62 -15.21 -15.48
CA LEU A 373 -13.35 -14.49 -14.43
C LEU A 373 -13.60 -15.45 -13.24
N PRO A 374 -13.92 -14.94 -12.05
CA PRO A 374 -14.15 -15.79 -10.86
C PRO A 374 -15.21 -16.88 -11.06
N ASP A 375 -16.20 -16.65 -11.92
CA ASP A 375 -17.30 -17.59 -12.21
C ASP A 375 -17.05 -18.48 -13.42
N ASP A 376 -15.92 -18.33 -14.14
CA ASP A 376 -15.60 -19.20 -15.27
C ASP A 376 -15.18 -20.60 -14.77
N PRO A 377 -15.58 -21.67 -15.47
CA PRO A 377 -15.18 -23.03 -15.13
C PRO A 377 -13.66 -23.24 -15.32
N VAL A 378 -13.05 -24.07 -14.47
CA VAL A 378 -11.65 -24.51 -14.65
C VAL A 378 -11.51 -25.36 -15.92
N ALA A 379 -12.56 -26.11 -16.25
CA ALA A 379 -12.62 -26.90 -17.48
C ALA A 379 -12.79 -26.00 -18.71
N HIS A 380 -12.24 -26.44 -19.84
CA HIS A 380 -12.53 -25.84 -21.13
C HIS A 380 -14.02 -25.93 -21.43
N ASP A 381 -14.60 -24.79 -21.85
CA ASP A 381 -15.98 -24.71 -22.33
C ASP A 381 -15.96 -24.34 -23.82
N PRO A 382 -16.26 -25.28 -24.75
CA PRO A 382 -16.26 -25.01 -26.17
C PRO A 382 -17.36 -24.00 -26.60
N ALA A 383 -18.38 -23.78 -25.78
CA ALA A 383 -19.44 -22.79 -26.00
C ALA A 383 -19.16 -21.46 -25.25
N GLY A 384 -18.13 -21.43 -24.43
CA GLY A 384 -17.76 -20.30 -23.61
C GLY A 384 -17.15 -19.13 -24.39
N PRO A 385 -16.98 -17.97 -23.74
CA PRO A 385 -16.33 -16.84 -24.36
C PRO A 385 -14.84 -17.09 -24.62
N VAL A 386 -14.30 -16.51 -25.70
CA VAL A 386 -12.86 -16.53 -25.95
C VAL A 386 -12.13 -15.77 -24.82
N ARG A 387 -11.23 -16.46 -24.13
CA ARG A 387 -10.45 -15.95 -22.99
C ARG A 387 -8.95 -15.87 -23.27
N ALA A 388 -8.54 -15.99 -24.52
CA ALA A 388 -7.15 -15.91 -24.94
C ALA A 388 -6.95 -14.89 -26.06
N VAL A 389 -5.83 -14.16 -26.01
CA VAL A 389 -5.40 -13.24 -27.05
C VAL A 389 -3.92 -13.45 -27.31
N SER A 390 -3.58 -13.75 -28.57
CA SER A 390 -2.19 -13.82 -29.01
C SER A 390 -1.62 -12.41 -29.20
N LEU A 391 -0.42 -12.19 -28.67
CA LEU A 391 0.31 -10.94 -28.88
C LEU A 391 1.17 -11.04 -30.13
N PRO A 392 1.06 -10.08 -31.09
CA PRO A 392 1.83 -10.12 -32.31
C PRO A 392 3.32 -9.95 -31.99
N VAL A 393 4.15 -10.82 -32.56
CA VAL A 393 5.59 -10.65 -32.59
C VAL A 393 5.94 -9.97 -33.91
N THR A 394 6.44 -8.74 -33.86
CA THR A 394 7.00 -8.10 -35.05
C THR A 394 8.35 -8.76 -35.33
N ASP A 395 8.45 -9.55 -36.40
CA ASP A 395 9.73 -9.85 -37.00
C ASP A 395 10.33 -8.50 -37.45
N ARG A 396 11.34 -8.00 -36.74
CA ARG A 396 12.20 -6.97 -37.32
C ARG A 396 12.93 -7.68 -38.43
N GLY A 397 12.42 -7.51 -39.67
CA GLY A 397 13.07 -8.00 -40.86
C GLY A 397 14.52 -7.55 -40.82
N SER A 398 15.39 -8.49 -41.09
CA SER A 398 16.80 -8.27 -41.36
C SER A 398 16.94 -7.14 -42.43
N GLY A 399 17.26 -5.93 -41.91
CA GLY A 399 17.75 -4.86 -42.73
C GLY A 399 19.28 -4.96 -42.89
#